data_fafc8ad8af79da9e02de4cc90dac52b0
#
_entry.id   fafc8ad8af79da9e02de4cc90dac52b0
#
_cell.length_a   1.000
_cell.length_b   1.000
_cell.length_c   1.000
_cell.angle_alpha   90.00
_cell.angle_beta   90.00
_cell.angle_gamma   90.00
#
_symmetry.space_group_name_H-M   'P 1'
#
loop_
_entity.id
_entity.type
_entity.pdbx_description
1 polymer ?
#
loop_
_entity_poly.entity_id
_entity_poly.type
_entity_poly.pdbx_seq_one_letter_code
_entity_poly.pdbx_strand_id
1 'polypeptide(L)'
;MRMLLKSFFSILALMACITASSAADEGTIIKGQVILDKVPKVEEVVVTADKAVCCKDGPLASTQMLVDPKSKGVKNVIVWLRPNDKIRGNEFPKDKIPEALRKPKAVTHIIDQPKCQFEPRVLAARAGDKLIVKNSASIAHNVNFASPIDGQSFNKLLQVNAELAVENAFTANRFPIAISCNIHPWMAARIRVFDHPFYATTDANGKFEIKGVPEGTWNIVYWHEGGFHMGIDGIYGFATEVKGKTLELKPVTLDFAKKEDKK
;
A
#
# COMPACT_ATOMS: atom_id res chain seq x y z
N MET A 1 -75.73 31.44 -41.66
CA MET A 1 -74.42 31.07 -42.18
C MET A 1 -73.49 30.82 -40.99
N ARG A 2 -73.40 29.51 -40.55
CA ARG A 2 -72.65 29.12 -39.36
C ARG A 2 -71.37 28.47 -39.83
N MET A 3 -70.21 29.07 -39.50
CA MET A 3 -68.87 28.56 -39.74
C MET A 3 -68.52 27.59 -38.58
N LEU A 4 -68.21 26.36 -38.91
CA LEU A 4 -67.69 25.33 -38.00
C LEU A 4 -66.15 25.44 -37.95
N LEU A 5 -65.64 25.77 -36.77
CA LEU A 5 -64.19 25.77 -36.46
C LEU A 5 -63.81 24.36 -36.06
N LYS A 6 -62.95 23.70 -36.84
CA LYS A 6 -62.37 22.39 -36.48
C LYS A 6 -61.06 22.64 -35.72
N SER A 7 -61.03 22.32 -34.44
CA SER A 7 -59.85 22.28 -33.63
C SER A 7 -59.03 21.04 -33.93
N PHE A 8 -57.80 21.18 -34.40
CA PHE A 8 -56.79 20.13 -34.48
C PHE A 8 -56.07 20.04 -33.13
N PHE A 9 -56.25 18.95 -32.40
CA PHE A 9 -55.42 18.60 -31.26
C PHE A 9 -54.17 17.86 -31.77
N SER A 10 -53.04 18.50 -31.75
CA SER A 10 -51.72 17.86 -31.97
C SER A 10 -51.27 17.21 -30.66
N ILE A 11 -51.29 15.90 -30.60
CA ILE A 11 -50.68 15.13 -29.49
C ILE A 11 -49.18 15.08 -29.74
N LEU A 12 -48.40 15.83 -28.97
CA LEU A 12 -46.97 15.79 -28.93
C LEU A 12 -46.54 14.62 -28.03
N ALA A 13 -46.17 13.51 -28.63
CA ALA A 13 -45.60 12.37 -27.90
C ALA A 13 -44.17 12.71 -27.42
N LEU A 14 -44.02 13.00 -26.14
CA LEU A 14 -42.75 13.19 -25.47
C LEU A 14 -42.06 11.83 -25.29
N MET A 15 -41.15 11.50 -26.21
CA MET A 15 -40.31 10.29 -26.13
C MET A 15 -39.24 10.53 -25.05
N ALA A 16 -39.51 10.06 -23.82
CA ALA A 16 -38.51 10.06 -22.76
C ALA A 16 -37.39 9.08 -23.12
N CYS A 17 -36.27 9.62 -23.57
CA CYS A 17 -35.03 8.87 -23.74
C CYS A 17 -34.51 8.48 -22.33
N ILE A 18 -34.82 7.27 -21.89
CA ILE A 18 -34.20 6.70 -20.69
C ILE A 18 -32.77 6.36 -21.10
N THR A 19 -31.85 7.28 -20.82
CA THR A 19 -30.42 6.97 -20.84
C THR A 19 -30.17 6.01 -19.69
N ALA A 20 -30.10 4.70 -19.98
CA ALA A 20 -29.53 3.75 -19.06
C ALA A 20 -28.08 4.20 -18.83
N SER A 21 -27.84 4.89 -17.71
CA SER A 21 -26.51 5.06 -17.17
C SER A 21 -25.99 3.66 -16.87
N SER A 22 -25.08 3.15 -17.71
CA SER A 22 -24.36 1.95 -17.38
C SER A 22 -23.60 2.29 -16.10
N ALA A 23 -24.00 1.72 -14.98
CA ALA A 23 -23.17 1.71 -13.79
C ALA A 23 -21.81 1.15 -14.24
N ALA A 24 -20.79 2.00 -14.29
CA ALA A 24 -19.45 1.54 -14.54
C ALA A 24 -19.21 0.40 -13.57
N ASP A 25 -18.74 -0.73 -14.06
CA ASP A 25 -18.42 -1.89 -13.23
C ASP A 25 -17.37 -1.44 -12.20
N GLU A 26 -17.83 -1.16 -10.98
CA GLU A 26 -16.99 -0.64 -9.90
C GLU A 26 -15.98 -1.69 -9.43
N GLY A 27 -16.04 -2.90 -10.00
CA GLY A 27 -15.24 -4.06 -9.59
C GLY A 27 -15.52 -4.52 -8.17
N THR A 28 -14.86 -5.57 -7.76
CA THR A 28 -15.02 -6.17 -6.43
C THR A 28 -14.19 -5.41 -5.38
N ILE A 29 -14.73 -5.25 -4.18
CA ILE A 29 -13.97 -4.83 -3.00
C ILE A 29 -13.52 -6.08 -2.26
N ILE A 30 -12.20 -6.26 -2.12
CA ILE A 30 -11.62 -7.33 -1.29
C ILE A 30 -11.30 -6.76 0.08
N LYS A 31 -11.79 -7.40 1.14
CA LYS A 31 -11.47 -7.07 2.52
C LYS A 31 -10.87 -8.26 3.23
N GLY A 32 -9.98 -8.00 4.17
CA GLY A 32 -9.39 -9.06 4.96
C GLY A 32 -8.64 -8.52 6.18
N GLN A 33 -8.07 -9.44 6.93
CA GLN A 33 -7.26 -9.15 8.10
C GLN A 33 -6.03 -10.05 8.12
N VAL A 34 -4.91 -9.47 8.50
CA VAL A 34 -3.65 -10.20 8.72
C VAL A 34 -3.36 -10.20 10.22
N ILE A 35 -3.14 -11.38 10.77
CA ILE A 35 -2.93 -11.59 12.21
C ILE A 35 -1.66 -12.38 12.49
N LEU A 36 -1.22 -12.39 13.75
CA LEU A 36 -0.25 -13.35 14.28
C LEU A 36 -0.90 -14.24 15.34
N ASP A 37 -0.49 -15.49 15.45
CA ASP A 37 -0.97 -16.38 16.49
C ASP A 37 -0.64 -15.89 17.88
N LYS A 38 0.57 -15.36 18.05
CA LYS A 38 1.09 -14.85 19.32
C LYS A 38 1.53 -13.39 19.14
N VAL A 39 1.08 -12.53 20.05
CA VAL A 39 1.55 -11.14 20.11
C VAL A 39 2.98 -11.17 20.65
N PRO A 40 3.97 -10.69 19.86
CA PRO A 40 5.35 -10.62 20.32
C PRO A 40 5.50 -9.55 21.39
N LYS A 41 6.51 -9.71 22.25
CA LYS A 41 6.93 -8.61 23.12
C LYS A 41 7.49 -7.49 22.24
N VAL A 42 7.11 -6.25 22.54
CA VAL A 42 7.70 -5.07 21.87
C VAL A 42 9.18 -5.01 22.22
N GLU A 43 10.02 -5.00 21.22
CA GLU A 43 11.47 -4.88 21.38
C GLU A 43 11.86 -3.42 21.51
N GLU A 44 12.88 -3.13 22.33
CA GLU A 44 13.50 -1.83 22.40
C GLU A 44 14.59 -1.71 21.33
N VAL A 45 14.68 -0.53 20.73
CA VAL A 45 15.73 -0.20 19.78
C VAL A 45 17.04 0.09 20.53
N VAL A 46 18.13 -0.51 20.09
CA VAL A 46 19.46 -0.16 20.58
C VAL A 46 19.89 1.17 19.96
N VAL A 47 19.72 2.26 20.71
CA VAL A 47 20.08 3.62 20.30
C VAL A 47 21.54 3.86 20.59
N THR A 48 22.36 3.98 19.54
CA THR A 48 23.84 4.10 19.63
C THR A 48 24.35 5.53 19.49
N ALA A 49 23.50 6.48 19.02
CA ALA A 49 23.86 7.89 18.86
C ALA A 49 22.69 8.78 19.33
N ASP A 50 22.97 10.01 19.70
CA ASP A 50 21.96 11.05 20.05
C ASP A 50 20.89 10.60 21.06
N LYS A 51 21.24 9.71 21.99
CA LYS A 51 20.33 9.08 22.94
C LYS A 51 19.54 10.11 23.77
N ALA A 52 20.14 11.22 24.14
CA ALA A 52 19.50 12.29 24.89
C ALA A 52 18.29 12.91 24.13
N VAL A 53 18.32 12.87 22.82
CA VAL A 53 17.23 13.36 21.95
C VAL A 53 16.28 12.25 21.56
N CYS A 54 16.82 11.16 21.02
CA CYS A 54 16.02 10.06 20.50
C CYS A 54 15.23 9.30 21.57
N CYS A 55 15.75 9.28 22.82
CA CYS A 55 15.14 8.62 23.97
C CYS A 55 14.64 9.62 25.05
N LYS A 56 14.40 10.90 24.69
CA LYS A 56 13.96 11.93 25.65
C LYS A 56 12.67 11.57 26.40
N ASP A 57 11.78 10.85 25.73
CA ASP A 57 10.48 10.42 26.26
C ASP A 57 10.53 8.96 26.79
N GLY A 58 11.70 8.35 26.92
CA GLY A 58 11.93 6.97 27.36
C GLY A 58 12.58 6.12 26.28
N PRO A 59 12.73 4.80 26.52
CA PRO A 59 13.29 3.87 25.54
C PRO A 59 12.52 3.91 24.23
N LEU A 60 13.25 3.84 23.10
CA LEU A 60 12.65 3.84 21.78
C LEU A 60 12.12 2.44 21.43
N ALA A 61 10.82 2.32 21.27
CA ALA A 61 10.20 1.05 20.87
C ALA A 61 10.43 0.76 19.39
N SER A 62 10.70 -0.49 19.05
CA SER A 62 10.78 -0.94 17.67
C SER A 62 9.42 -0.85 16.99
N THR A 63 9.41 -0.28 15.77
CA THR A 63 8.23 -0.23 14.90
C THR A 63 8.24 -1.29 13.82
N GLN A 64 9.19 -2.23 13.88
CA GLN A 64 9.33 -3.29 12.87
C GLN A 64 8.15 -4.26 12.89
N MET A 65 7.75 -4.73 14.07
CA MET A 65 6.63 -5.66 14.23
C MET A 65 5.59 -5.03 15.17
N LEU A 66 4.56 -4.44 14.58
CA LEU A 66 3.48 -3.82 15.31
C LEU A 66 2.25 -4.72 15.27
N VAL A 67 1.89 -5.26 16.42
CA VAL A 67 0.75 -6.18 16.56
C VAL A 67 -0.19 -5.67 17.62
N ASP A 68 -1.46 -5.50 17.27
CA ASP A 68 -2.48 -5.12 18.23
C ASP A 68 -2.75 -6.28 19.22
N PRO A 69 -2.69 -6.03 20.53
CA PRO A 69 -2.78 -7.11 21.52
C PRO A 69 -4.18 -7.75 21.61
N LYS A 70 -5.24 -7.07 21.16
CA LYS A 70 -6.61 -7.56 21.23
C LYS A 70 -7.00 -8.32 19.99
N SER A 71 -6.86 -7.69 18.83
CA SER A 71 -7.21 -8.28 17.53
C SER A 71 -6.15 -9.22 16.98
N LYS A 72 -4.92 -9.19 17.53
CA LYS A 72 -3.70 -9.82 17.00
C LYS A 72 -3.35 -9.34 15.58
N GLY A 73 -3.96 -8.24 15.14
CA GLY A 73 -3.77 -7.66 13.81
C GLY A 73 -2.35 -7.13 13.64
N VAL A 74 -1.76 -7.44 12.48
CA VAL A 74 -0.40 -7.00 12.12
C VAL A 74 -0.47 -5.76 11.26
N LYS A 75 0.09 -4.64 11.74
CA LYS A 75 0.22 -3.40 10.98
C LYS A 75 1.36 -3.50 9.96
N ASN A 76 1.29 -2.68 8.91
CA ASN A 76 2.35 -2.53 7.91
C ASN A 76 2.61 -3.79 7.04
N VAL A 77 1.62 -4.65 6.87
CA VAL A 77 1.67 -5.71 5.86
C VAL A 77 1.20 -5.11 4.54
N ILE A 78 2.02 -5.23 3.50
CA ILE A 78 1.59 -4.89 2.13
C ILE A 78 0.90 -6.12 1.55
N VAL A 79 -0.33 -5.91 1.08
CA VAL A 79 -1.16 -6.93 0.42
C VAL A 79 -1.41 -6.48 -1.02
N TRP A 80 -1.20 -7.34 -2.00
CA TRP A 80 -1.45 -7.00 -3.39
C TRP A 80 -1.88 -8.19 -4.23
N LEU A 81 -2.48 -7.89 -5.37
CA LEU A 81 -2.84 -8.90 -6.35
C LEU A 81 -1.79 -9.02 -7.45
N ARG A 82 -1.68 -10.22 -7.99
CA ARG A 82 -0.90 -10.53 -9.17
C ARG A 82 -1.62 -11.60 -10.02
N PRO A 83 -1.18 -11.83 -11.27
CA PRO A 83 -1.71 -12.92 -12.09
C PRO A 83 -1.63 -14.27 -11.38
N ASN A 84 -2.62 -15.12 -11.64
CA ASN A 84 -2.64 -16.49 -11.12
C ASN A 84 -1.68 -17.39 -11.92
N ASP A 85 -0.39 -17.16 -11.71
CA ASP A 85 0.68 -17.93 -12.32
C ASP A 85 1.87 -18.06 -11.34
N LYS A 86 2.89 -18.81 -11.73
CA LYS A 86 4.15 -18.96 -10.99
C LYS A 86 5.33 -18.25 -11.66
N ILE A 87 5.07 -17.26 -12.51
CA ILE A 87 6.11 -16.47 -13.14
C ILE A 87 6.57 -15.40 -12.16
N ARG A 88 7.81 -15.50 -11.68
CA ARG A 88 8.36 -14.56 -10.71
C ARG A 88 8.39 -13.13 -11.27
N GLY A 89 7.74 -12.22 -10.55
CA GLY A 89 7.71 -10.80 -10.89
C GLY A 89 6.83 -10.46 -12.09
N ASN A 90 5.88 -11.34 -12.45
CA ASN A 90 4.87 -10.99 -13.42
C ASN A 90 3.99 -9.87 -12.87
N GLU A 91 3.76 -8.85 -13.70
CA GLU A 91 2.97 -7.67 -13.35
C GLU A 91 1.49 -7.92 -13.58
N PHE A 92 0.63 -7.11 -12.95
CA PHE A 92 -0.81 -7.20 -13.18
C PHE A 92 -1.15 -6.80 -14.63
N PRO A 93 -1.99 -7.59 -15.36
CA PRO A 93 -2.30 -7.32 -16.76
C PRO A 93 -2.99 -5.97 -16.93
N LYS A 94 -2.41 -5.08 -17.73
CA LYS A 94 -2.90 -3.70 -17.92
C LYS A 94 -4.29 -3.65 -18.56
N ASP A 95 -4.60 -4.59 -19.43
CA ASP A 95 -5.92 -4.75 -20.06
C ASP A 95 -7.01 -5.13 -19.06
N LYS A 96 -6.65 -5.76 -17.94
CA LYS A 96 -7.57 -6.12 -16.84
C LYS A 96 -7.79 -4.99 -15.83
N ILE A 97 -7.03 -3.90 -15.91
CA ILE A 97 -7.28 -2.73 -15.07
C ILE A 97 -8.45 -1.95 -15.65
N PRO A 98 -9.54 -1.69 -14.89
CA PRO A 98 -10.65 -0.84 -15.33
C PRO A 98 -10.14 0.52 -15.84
N GLU A 99 -10.70 1.04 -16.92
CA GLU A 99 -10.21 2.25 -17.58
C GLU A 99 -10.09 3.45 -16.62
N ALA A 100 -11.08 3.63 -15.75
CA ALA A 100 -11.09 4.68 -14.74
C ALA A 100 -9.89 4.59 -13.75
N LEU A 101 -9.29 3.41 -13.60
CA LEU A 101 -8.16 3.15 -12.69
C LEU A 101 -6.81 3.09 -13.40
N ARG A 102 -6.78 3.19 -14.76
CA ARG A 102 -5.51 3.11 -15.52
C ARG A 102 -4.64 4.35 -15.35
N LYS A 103 -5.27 5.53 -15.25
CA LYS A 103 -4.58 6.83 -15.12
C LYS A 103 -5.10 7.59 -13.91
N PRO A 104 -4.78 7.19 -12.68
CA PRO A 104 -5.23 7.91 -11.49
C PRO A 104 -4.55 9.26 -11.38
N LYS A 105 -5.17 10.16 -10.64
CA LYS A 105 -4.51 11.39 -10.19
C LYS A 105 -3.36 11.02 -9.26
N ALA A 106 -2.17 11.58 -9.50
CA ALA A 106 -1.02 11.38 -8.64
C ALA A 106 -1.30 11.81 -7.19
N VAL A 107 -0.93 10.97 -6.24
CA VAL A 107 -1.02 11.23 -4.80
C VAL A 107 0.35 11.69 -4.30
N THR A 108 0.37 12.62 -3.36
CA THR A 108 1.60 12.99 -2.66
C THR A 108 1.68 12.24 -1.35
N HIS A 109 2.69 11.39 -1.22
CA HIS A 109 3.01 10.67 0.00
C HIS A 109 4.05 11.43 0.82
N ILE A 110 3.93 11.35 2.13
CA ILE A 110 4.88 11.97 3.05
C ILE A 110 5.48 10.87 3.91
N ILE A 111 6.81 10.87 4.02
CA ILE A 111 7.55 10.11 5.03
C ILE A 111 8.26 11.12 5.91
N ASP A 112 7.93 11.13 7.19
CA ASP A 112 8.56 12.00 8.18
C ASP A 112 9.56 11.22 9.05
N GLN A 113 10.38 11.94 9.81
CA GLN A 113 11.42 11.41 10.69
C GLN A 113 11.24 11.91 12.14
N PRO A 114 10.02 11.87 12.72
CA PRO A 114 9.83 12.27 14.10
C PRO A 114 10.50 11.25 15.03
N LYS A 115 10.98 11.69 16.20
CA LYS A 115 11.48 10.79 17.25
C LYS A 115 12.51 9.75 16.79
N CYS A 116 13.39 10.13 15.86
CA CYS A 116 14.43 9.25 15.30
C CYS A 116 13.90 7.93 14.73
N GLN A 117 12.77 7.99 14.04
CA GLN A 117 12.16 6.88 13.29
C GLN A 117 11.51 7.41 12.02
N PHE A 118 11.38 6.58 10.99
CA PHE A 118 10.59 6.93 9.80
C PHE A 118 9.11 6.62 10.02
N GLU A 119 8.24 7.57 9.68
CA GLU A 119 6.78 7.43 9.72
C GLU A 119 6.14 7.91 8.41
N PRO A 120 5.37 7.05 7.72
CA PRO A 120 5.15 5.64 8.02
C PRO A 120 6.40 4.78 7.78
N ARG A 121 6.51 3.69 8.53
CA ARG A 121 7.59 2.71 8.35
C ARG A 121 7.47 1.94 7.03
N VAL A 122 6.24 1.66 6.60
CA VAL A 122 5.96 0.95 5.35
C VAL A 122 4.96 1.76 4.54
N LEU A 123 5.29 2.00 3.28
CA LEU A 123 4.47 2.73 2.32
C LEU A 123 4.26 1.87 1.06
N ALA A 124 3.01 1.72 0.66
CA ALA A 124 2.64 1.24 -0.66
C ALA A 124 2.19 2.43 -1.51
N ALA A 125 2.74 2.59 -2.70
CA ALA A 125 2.48 3.70 -3.58
C ALA A 125 2.26 3.24 -5.02
N ARG A 126 1.75 4.09 -5.87
CA ARG A 126 1.60 3.84 -7.29
C ARG A 126 2.65 4.57 -8.11
N ALA A 127 3.05 3.96 -9.22
CA ALA A 127 3.93 4.63 -10.19
C ALA A 127 3.31 5.96 -10.65
N GLY A 128 4.12 7.03 -10.58
CA GLY A 128 3.69 8.41 -10.87
C GLY A 128 3.21 9.21 -9.66
N ASP A 129 3.07 8.61 -8.49
CA ASP A 129 2.85 9.35 -7.24
C ASP A 129 4.08 10.20 -6.88
N LYS A 130 3.93 11.11 -5.93
CA LYS A 130 4.99 12.01 -5.45
C LYS A 130 5.40 11.66 -4.02
N LEU A 131 6.69 11.84 -3.71
CA LEU A 131 7.23 11.65 -2.37
C LEU A 131 7.80 12.96 -1.82
N ILE A 132 7.40 13.30 -0.60
CA ILE A 132 8.06 14.31 0.21
C ILE A 132 8.63 13.61 1.44
N VAL A 133 9.92 13.77 1.69
CA VAL A 133 10.55 13.32 2.94
C VAL A 133 10.75 14.53 3.84
N LYS A 134 10.29 14.44 5.10
CA LYS A 134 10.40 15.49 6.11
C LYS A 134 11.32 15.08 7.24
N ASN A 135 11.88 16.05 7.92
CA ASN A 135 12.53 15.87 9.20
C ASN A 135 11.90 16.79 10.24
N SER A 136 10.91 16.31 10.96
CA SER A 136 10.28 17.03 12.09
C SER A 136 10.97 16.78 13.44
N ALA A 137 12.05 15.97 13.47
CA ALA A 137 12.85 15.79 14.67
C ALA A 137 13.65 17.04 15.02
N SER A 138 14.12 17.12 16.27
CA SER A 138 14.96 18.23 16.76
C SER A 138 16.45 18.08 16.46
N ILE A 139 16.84 17.08 15.66
CA ILE A 139 18.20 16.83 15.18
C ILE A 139 18.19 16.51 13.68
N ALA A 140 19.35 16.62 13.05
CA ALA A 140 19.49 16.28 11.64
C ALA A 140 19.45 14.76 11.42
N HIS A 141 18.81 14.34 10.33
CA HIS A 141 18.79 12.96 9.84
C HIS A 141 19.18 12.95 8.37
N ASN A 142 19.68 11.83 7.86
CA ASN A 142 19.78 11.65 6.43
C ASN A 142 18.72 10.66 5.92
N VAL A 143 18.44 10.77 4.64
CA VAL A 143 17.60 9.84 3.90
C VAL A 143 18.47 9.15 2.87
N ASN A 144 18.79 7.89 3.12
CA ASN A 144 19.42 7.01 2.15
C ASN A 144 18.34 6.17 1.48
N PHE A 145 18.01 6.53 0.24
CA PHE A 145 17.01 5.86 -0.59
C PHE A 145 17.73 4.91 -1.53
N ALA A 146 17.68 3.62 -1.25
CA ALA A 146 18.37 2.57 -2.00
C ALA A 146 17.46 1.93 -3.03
N SER A 147 17.20 2.62 -4.15
CA SER A 147 16.42 2.07 -5.26
C SER A 147 17.22 1.05 -6.07
N PRO A 148 16.59 -0.07 -6.49
CA PRO A 148 17.19 -0.97 -7.46
C PRO A 148 17.14 -0.44 -8.90
N ILE A 149 16.54 0.74 -9.12
CA ILE A 149 16.37 1.36 -10.43
C ILE A 149 17.49 2.39 -10.62
N ASP A 150 18.19 2.31 -11.73
CA ASP A 150 19.30 3.21 -12.05
C ASP A 150 18.89 4.68 -12.01
N GLY A 151 19.74 5.50 -11.41
CA GLY A 151 19.52 6.94 -11.28
C GLY A 151 18.49 7.35 -10.23
N GLN A 152 17.87 6.44 -9.50
CA GLN A 152 16.89 6.76 -8.46
C GLN A 152 17.43 6.72 -7.03
N SER A 153 18.60 6.16 -6.81
CA SER A 153 19.22 6.12 -5.48
C SER A 153 19.81 7.48 -5.11
N PHE A 154 19.61 7.87 -3.87
CA PHE A 154 20.21 9.08 -3.31
C PHE A 154 20.49 8.95 -1.82
N ASN A 155 21.38 9.80 -1.31
CA ASN A 155 21.62 9.98 0.12
C ASN A 155 21.68 11.48 0.40
N LYS A 156 20.74 12.01 1.16
CA LYS A 156 20.60 13.45 1.44
C LYS A 156 20.47 13.70 2.93
N LEU A 157 21.24 14.64 3.45
CA LEU A 157 21.08 15.15 4.81
C LEU A 157 19.88 16.12 4.85
N LEU A 158 18.98 15.90 5.79
CA LEU A 158 17.88 16.78 6.11
C LEU A 158 18.13 17.44 7.47
N GLN A 159 18.24 18.74 7.46
CA GLN A 159 18.31 19.54 8.69
C GLN A 159 16.97 19.52 9.43
N VAL A 160 16.95 19.99 10.65
CA VAL A 160 15.73 20.16 11.46
C VAL A 160 14.69 20.97 10.69
N ASN A 161 13.47 20.47 10.63
CA ASN A 161 12.33 21.04 9.89
C ASN A 161 12.52 21.14 8.35
N ALA A 162 13.52 20.46 7.81
CA ALA A 162 13.72 20.42 6.35
C ALA A 162 12.76 19.45 5.67
N GLU A 163 12.41 19.75 4.43
CA GLU A 163 11.66 18.90 3.52
C GLU A 163 12.43 18.65 2.23
N LEU A 164 12.31 17.46 1.69
CA LEU A 164 12.90 17.05 0.42
C LEU A 164 11.79 16.52 -0.48
N ALA A 165 11.46 17.20 -1.56
CA ALA A 165 10.67 16.65 -2.63
C ALA A 165 11.54 15.70 -3.45
N VAL A 166 11.13 14.43 -3.54
CA VAL A 166 11.86 13.41 -4.30
C VAL A 166 11.19 13.25 -5.65
N GLU A 167 11.82 13.80 -6.67
CA GLU A 167 11.34 13.64 -8.04
C GLU A 167 11.58 12.20 -8.53
N ASN A 168 10.65 11.68 -9.31
CA ASN A 168 10.72 10.34 -9.93
C ASN A 168 10.95 9.19 -8.94
N ALA A 169 10.60 9.37 -7.64
CA ALA A 169 10.78 8.34 -6.62
C ALA A 169 9.98 7.06 -6.92
N PHE A 170 8.86 7.19 -7.63
CA PHE A 170 7.90 6.11 -7.78
C PHE A 170 7.84 5.58 -9.21
N THR A 171 8.84 4.77 -9.53
CA THR A 171 8.78 3.81 -10.64
C THR A 171 8.46 2.43 -10.08
N ALA A 172 7.53 1.72 -10.71
CA ALA A 172 7.13 0.39 -10.24
C ALA A 172 8.32 -0.56 -10.17
N ASN A 173 8.41 -1.33 -9.11
CA ASN A 173 9.46 -2.32 -8.89
C ASN A 173 8.93 -3.58 -8.19
N ARG A 174 9.69 -4.66 -8.26
CA ARG A 174 9.27 -5.98 -7.76
C ARG A 174 9.31 -6.11 -6.24
N PHE A 175 10.22 -5.40 -5.59
CA PHE A 175 10.50 -5.55 -4.16
C PHE A 175 10.46 -4.19 -3.48
N PRO A 176 10.13 -4.15 -2.18
CA PRO A 176 10.19 -2.91 -1.43
C PRO A 176 11.60 -2.29 -1.44
N ILE A 177 11.64 -1.00 -1.75
CA ILE A 177 12.85 -0.17 -1.67
C ILE A 177 13.16 0.09 -0.20
N ALA A 178 14.43 -0.03 0.16
CA ALA A 178 14.89 0.30 1.49
C ALA A 178 15.14 1.80 1.63
N ILE A 179 14.68 2.38 2.73
CA ILE A 179 15.05 3.70 3.20
C ILE A 179 15.72 3.53 4.55
N SER A 180 16.82 4.23 4.76
CA SER A 180 17.58 4.19 6.03
C SER A 180 18.18 5.56 6.36
N CYS A 181 18.58 5.71 7.62
CA CYS A 181 19.43 6.80 8.06
C CYS A 181 20.82 6.26 8.40
N ASN A 182 21.87 6.81 7.80
CA ASN A 182 23.24 6.35 8.07
C ASN A 182 23.78 6.86 9.41
N ILE A 183 23.23 7.98 9.90
CA ILE A 183 23.58 8.55 11.22
C ILE A 183 22.95 7.72 12.34
N HIS A 184 21.70 7.23 12.12
CA HIS A 184 20.92 6.47 13.08
C HIS A 184 20.53 5.11 12.47
N PRO A 185 21.40 4.08 12.58
CA PRO A 185 21.25 2.82 11.83
C PRO A 185 19.97 2.04 12.13
N TRP A 186 19.31 2.32 13.24
CA TRP A 186 18.02 1.71 13.58
C TRP A 186 16.82 2.30 12.81
N MET A 187 17.00 3.49 12.19
CA MET A 187 15.94 4.11 11.39
C MET A 187 15.85 3.44 10.03
N ALA A 188 14.75 2.77 9.80
CA ALA A 188 14.46 2.09 8.54
C ALA A 188 13.01 2.28 8.12
N ALA A 189 12.76 2.33 6.82
CA ALA A 189 11.45 2.26 6.20
C ALA A 189 11.48 1.45 4.91
N ARG A 190 10.32 1.12 4.38
CA ARG A 190 10.16 0.37 3.14
C ARG A 190 9.10 1.02 2.26
N ILE A 191 9.40 1.16 0.97
CA ILE A 191 8.44 1.61 -0.04
C ILE A 191 8.28 0.54 -1.10
N ARG A 192 7.05 0.11 -1.36
CA ARG A 192 6.72 -0.69 -2.53
C ARG A 192 5.94 0.14 -3.53
N VAL A 193 6.39 0.18 -4.79
CA VAL A 193 5.72 0.90 -5.87
C VAL A 193 5.10 -0.08 -6.86
N PHE A 194 3.81 0.13 -7.15
CA PHE A 194 3.01 -0.70 -8.04
C PHE A 194 2.66 0.05 -9.33
N ASP A 195 2.52 -0.67 -10.43
CA ASP A 195 1.99 -0.16 -11.71
C ASP A 195 0.46 -0.32 -11.83
N HIS A 196 -0.17 -0.95 -10.85
CA HIS A 196 -1.60 -1.21 -10.77
C HIS A 196 -2.20 -0.76 -9.42
N PRO A 197 -3.54 -0.55 -9.30
CA PRO A 197 -4.18 -0.04 -8.08
C PRO A 197 -4.50 -1.13 -7.04
N PHE A 198 -4.28 -2.41 -7.32
CA PHE A 198 -4.78 -3.52 -6.51
C PHE A 198 -3.80 -3.91 -5.41
N TYR A 199 -3.59 -2.99 -4.48
CA TYR A 199 -2.78 -3.18 -3.28
C TYR A 199 -3.36 -2.41 -2.09
N ALA A 200 -2.95 -2.79 -0.89
CA ALA A 200 -3.24 -2.10 0.35
C ALA A 200 -2.11 -2.32 1.36
N THR A 201 -2.07 -1.46 2.38
CA THR A 201 -1.25 -1.67 3.57
C THR A 201 -2.19 -1.87 4.76
N THR A 202 -1.92 -2.87 5.61
CA THR A 202 -2.78 -3.13 6.77
C THR A 202 -2.71 -2.02 7.80
N ASP A 203 -3.86 -1.72 8.39
CA ASP A 203 -4.01 -0.76 9.49
C ASP A 203 -3.50 -1.31 10.84
N ALA A 204 -3.71 -0.55 11.93
CA ALA A 204 -3.30 -0.94 13.27
C ALA A 204 -3.97 -2.25 13.76
N ASN A 205 -5.13 -2.61 13.23
CA ASN A 205 -5.85 -3.84 13.54
C ASN A 205 -5.57 -4.97 12.54
N GLY A 206 -4.59 -4.80 11.65
CA GLY A 206 -4.25 -5.75 10.60
C GLY A 206 -5.26 -5.79 9.45
N LYS A 207 -6.23 -4.89 9.39
CA LYS A 207 -7.26 -4.86 8.35
C LYS A 207 -6.77 -4.18 7.08
N PHE A 208 -7.28 -4.65 5.94
CA PHE A 208 -7.02 -4.04 4.64
C PHE A 208 -8.25 -4.09 3.73
N GLU A 209 -8.29 -3.19 2.75
CA GLU A 209 -9.31 -3.13 1.72
C GLU A 209 -8.66 -2.81 0.38
N ILE A 210 -8.96 -3.61 -0.67
CA ILE A 210 -8.53 -3.39 -2.05
C ILE A 210 -9.78 -3.23 -2.91
N LYS A 211 -9.90 -2.08 -3.59
CA LYS A 211 -11.11 -1.70 -4.36
C LYS A 211 -10.93 -1.88 -5.85
N GLY A 212 -12.06 -2.05 -6.54
CA GLY A 212 -12.11 -2.03 -8.00
C GLY A 212 -11.45 -3.23 -8.66
N VAL A 213 -11.35 -4.35 -7.95
CA VAL A 213 -10.69 -5.55 -8.44
C VAL A 213 -11.57 -6.21 -9.50
N PRO A 214 -11.04 -6.50 -10.71
CA PRO A 214 -11.81 -7.22 -11.73
C PRO A 214 -12.11 -8.65 -11.29
N GLU A 215 -13.27 -9.17 -11.68
CA GLU A 215 -13.62 -10.56 -11.44
C GLU A 215 -12.60 -11.50 -12.11
N GLY A 216 -12.43 -12.67 -11.51
CA GLY A 216 -11.48 -13.69 -12.00
C GLY A 216 -10.68 -14.31 -10.88
N THR A 217 -9.71 -15.15 -11.25
CA THR A 217 -8.79 -15.77 -10.28
C THR A 217 -7.48 -15.01 -10.25
N TRP A 218 -7.15 -14.46 -9.09
CA TRP A 218 -5.94 -13.70 -8.84
C TRP A 218 -5.16 -14.31 -7.69
N ASN A 219 -3.85 -14.14 -7.67
CA ASN A 219 -3.04 -14.49 -6.51
C ASN A 219 -2.92 -13.28 -5.58
N ILE A 220 -3.21 -13.48 -4.30
CA ILE A 220 -3.01 -12.47 -3.26
C ILE A 220 -1.68 -12.74 -2.56
N VAL A 221 -0.81 -11.75 -2.55
CA VAL A 221 0.50 -11.79 -1.88
C VAL A 221 0.44 -10.98 -0.61
N TYR A 222 1.05 -11.50 0.46
CA TYR A 222 1.22 -10.83 1.75
C TYR A 222 2.70 -10.69 2.06
N TRP A 223 3.14 -9.47 2.25
CA TRP A 223 4.53 -9.16 2.57
C TRP A 223 4.63 -8.26 3.80
N HIS A 224 5.56 -8.59 4.67
CA HIS A 224 5.98 -7.79 5.81
C HIS A 224 7.50 -7.67 5.81
N GLU A 225 8.09 -6.76 6.59
CA GLU A 225 9.56 -6.66 6.70
C GLU A 225 10.24 -7.96 7.17
N GLY A 226 9.52 -8.82 7.89
CA GLY A 226 9.97 -10.17 8.25
C GLY A 226 10.04 -11.15 7.08
N GLY A 227 9.43 -10.82 5.95
CA GLY A 227 9.41 -11.67 4.75
C GLY A 227 8.02 -11.82 4.12
N PHE A 228 7.92 -12.70 3.15
CA PHE A 228 6.64 -13.10 2.58
C PHE A 228 5.95 -14.12 3.50
N HIS A 229 4.63 -14.05 3.59
CA HIS A 229 3.83 -15.12 4.18
C HIS A 229 4.15 -16.44 3.48
N MET A 230 4.42 -17.53 4.23
CA MET A 230 4.90 -18.82 3.73
C MET A 230 6.27 -18.76 2.99
N GLY A 231 7.09 -17.77 3.31
CA GLY A 231 8.46 -17.68 2.81
C GLY A 231 8.57 -17.55 1.29
N ILE A 232 9.47 -18.32 0.67
CA ILE A 232 9.75 -18.21 -0.77
C ILE A 232 8.53 -18.59 -1.64
N ASP A 233 7.69 -19.51 -1.19
CA ASP A 233 6.48 -19.91 -1.92
C ASP A 233 5.44 -18.78 -1.93
N GLY A 234 5.43 -17.98 -0.88
CA GLY A 234 4.53 -16.83 -0.73
C GLY A 234 4.75 -15.70 -1.72
N ILE A 235 5.90 -15.65 -2.42
CA ILE A 235 6.14 -14.64 -3.47
C ILE A 235 5.18 -14.78 -4.66
N TYR A 236 4.64 -15.98 -4.87
CA TYR A 236 3.66 -16.24 -5.92
C TYR A 236 2.23 -15.96 -5.45
N GLY A 237 2.02 -15.78 -4.16
CA GLY A 237 0.71 -15.54 -3.56
C GLY A 237 -0.21 -16.76 -3.58
N PHE A 238 -1.45 -16.54 -3.17
CA PHE A 238 -2.46 -17.58 -2.97
C PHE A 238 -3.64 -17.32 -3.90
N ALA A 239 -3.99 -18.32 -4.71
CA ALA A 239 -5.07 -18.23 -5.68
C ALA A 239 -6.41 -17.95 -4.96
N THR A 240 -7.08 -16.91 -5.42
CA THR A 240 -8.34 -16.43 -4.85
C THR A 240 -9.31 -16.11 -6.00
N GLU A 241 -10.49 -16.72 -5.95
CA GLU A 241 -11.57 -16.40 -6.88
C GLU A 241 -12.25 -15.11 -6.43
N VAL A 242 -12.20 -14.09 -7.27
CA VAL A 242 -12.80 -12.77 -7.03
C VAL A 242 -14.09 -12.65 -7.83
N LYS A 243 -15.21 -12.47 -7.14
CA LYS A 243 -16.53 -12.31 -7.73
C LYS A 243 -17.49 -11.52 -6.84
N GLY A 244 -18.46 -10.90 -7.46
CA GLY A 244 -19.48 -10.11 -6.78
C GLY A 244 -18.99 -8.76 -6.28
N LYS A 245 -19.81 -8.05 -5.52
CA LYS A 245 -19.49 -6.66 -5.08
C LYS A 245 -18.46 -6.61 -3.98
N THR A 246 -18.45 -7.58 -3.07
CA THR A 246 -17.52 -7.62 -1.93
C THR A 246 -17.10 -9.05 -1.66
N LEU A 247 -15.81 -9.26 -1.49
CA LEU A 247 -15.21 -10.51 -1.07
C LEU A 247 -14.56 -10.32 0.30
N GLU A 248 -15.15 -10.92 1.33
CA GLU A 248 -14.56 -10.96 2.67
C GLU A 248 -13.68 -12.19 2.81
N LEU A 249 -12.38 -11.98 3.02
CA LEU A 249 -11.42 -13.05 3.24
C LEU A 249 -11.39 -13.46 4.71
N LYS A 250 -11.15 -14.74 4.96
CA LYS A 250 -10.81 -15.21 6.32
C LYS A 250 -9.51 -14.56 6.76
N PRO A 251 -9.34 -14.29 8.06
CA PRO A 251 -8.06 -13.79 8.58
C PRO A 251 -6.90 -14.69 8.17
N VAL A 252 -5.80 -14.07 7.72
CA VAL A 252 -4.56 -14.75 7.35
C VAL A 252 -3.60 -14.64 8.52
N THR A 253 -3.23 -15.78 9.09
CA THR A 253 -2.17 -15.84 10.09
C THR A 253 -0.82 -15.80 9.38
N LEU A 254 -0.03 -14.75 9.61
CA LEU A 254 1.31 -14.65 9.05
C LEU A 254 2.19 -15.80 9.57
N ASP A 255 2.76 -16.50 8.63
CA ASP A 255 3.80 -17.48 8.86
C ASP A 255 5.02 -17.06 8.04
N PHE A 256 6.10 -16.69 8.71
CA PHE A 256 7.39 -16.50 8.05
C PHE A 256 8.08 -17.86 8.10
N ALA A 257 8.27 -18.50 6.96
CA ALA A 257 9.03 -19.73 6.91
C ALA A 257 10.32 -19.53 7.72
N LYS A 258 10.48 -20.30 8.79
CA LYS A 258 11.68 -20.28 9.61
C LYS A 258 12.86 -20.44 8.67
N LYS A 259 13.83 -19.54 8.71
CA LYS A 259 15.15 -19.83 8.20
C LYS A 259 15.55 -21.12 8.91
N GLU A 260 15.60 -22.23 8.18
CA GLU A 260 16.28 -23.41 8.70
C GLU A 260 17.68 -22.93 9.09
N ASP A 261 17.97 -23.02 10.38
CA ASP A 261 19.32 -22.81 10.87
C ASP A 261 20.21 -23.80 10.12
N LYS A 262 20.85 -23.31 9.06
CA LYS A 262 21.92 -24.07 8.41
C LYS A 262 23.03 -24.15 9.44
N LYS A 263 23.06 -25.33 10.13
CA LYS A 263 24.21 -25.75 10.91
C LYS A 263 25.44 -25.90 10.04
#